data_2717a77594bacbbbda8f74c164428dce
#
_entry.id   2717a77594bacbbbda8f74c164428dce
#
_cell.length_a   1.000
_cell.length_b   1.000
_cell.length_c   1.000
_cell.angle_alpha   90.00
_cell.angle_beta   90.00
_cell.angle_gamma   90.00
#
_symmetry.space_group_name_H-M   'P 1'
#
loop_
_entity.id
_entity.type
_entity.pdbx_description
1 polymer ?
#
loop_
_entity_poly.entity_id
_entity_poly.type
_entity_poly.pdbx_seq_one_letter_code
_entity_poly.pdbx_strand_id
1 'polypeptide(L)'
;MFLLDGATNDSKVVEYQLSTPFDQSTASYNGKLEIEDTLTYAAMTVEFDDDGTRMYVGEASNTSQFNNIYVWKLSTPYSVTSATYAGKWQIDFRGVSDSKGANYAFQFGKQGMKLYVTSNEYTKEDNTNTIYDDVIFEYDLICPYGIVVCELDETNVQTDTAVQIEFAKNVIKHNTSTIFRRFDWLRRNENNLNLYTQDIKFNLSPIMGFLPDEIEKPLTKNLITKVSSIKKAPNKNSKKIKKWSFWSHGDVTFGERDNLNLNPREFQTSGLTFGGDRKINDHFFGFALRYGNEDIDILKTNSNKFETESLSLNLYNSLKINDNLNLNSLLGSSVLDIDKFESNAITGHRNGKQIYSAIGLQARSGFTDFNFMPTGKIEFGITELSEYNQFNTSNNLLANHDLLTFETGTLTTGLKFDNLKDITNGKRSINGSFEYVQDFSSDINYEFLNSGDTVYQTKTYGGNSVHNLKSNIGFERILNSGFTFGFNYENFQGFDENSVNEDSLYLKLSHVRDDYKKTNLDFDPINDNLALKYNLNLSAVSYTHLTLPTK
;
A
#
# COMPACT_ATOMS: atom_id res chain seq x y z
N MET A 1 -16.43 38.45 -6.44
CA MET A 1 -15.54 39.66 -6.39
C MET A 1 -15.40 40.07 -4.94
N PHE A 2 -14.18 40.40 -4.52
CA PHE A 2 -13.90 40.84 -3.17
C PHE A 2 -13.33 42.22 -3.19
N LEU A 3 -13.73 43.05 -2.21
CA LEU A 3 -13.17 44.37 -1.96
C LEU A 3 -12.62 44.39 -0.53
N LEU A 4 -11.40 44.89 -0.39
CA LEU A 4 -10.78 45.11 0.89
C LEU A 4 -10.95 46.62 1.23
N ASP A 5 -11.62 46.93 2.33
CA ASP A 5 -11.63 48.22 2.94
C ASP A 5 -10.62 48.22 4.09
N GLY A 6 -9.50 48.87 3.88
CA GLY A 6 -8.34 48.84 4.77
C GLY A 6 -8.24 50.00 5.75
N ALA A 7 -9.33 50.73 5.99
CA ALA A 7 -9.30 51.85 6.93
C ALA A 7 -8.91 51.38 8.34
N THR A 8 -7.97 52.07 8.98
CA THR A 8 -7.60 51.83 10.37
C THR A 8 -8.83 52.05 11.26
N ASN A 9 -9.28 51.05 12.00
CA ASN A 9 -10.49 51.00 12.84
C ASN A 9 -11.83 50.76 12.08
N ASP A 10 -11.81 50.33 10.80
CA ASP A 10 -13.00 49.90 10.05
C ASP A 10 -12.59 48.93 8.91
N SER A 11 -11.58 48.08 9.16
CA SER A 11 -11.09 47.13 8.15
C SER A 11 -12.09 46.01 7.95
N LYS A 12 -12.45 45.75 6.70
CA LYS A 12 -13.38 44.65 6.33
C LYS A 12 -13.11 44.12 4.94
N VAL A 13 -13.46 42.84 4.74
CA VAL A 13 -13.51 42.21 3.42
C VAL A 13 -14.98 42.11 3.00
N VAL A 14 -15.30 42.69 1.85
CA VAL A 14 -16.68 42.73 1.32
C VAL A 14 -16.78 41.80 0.11
N GLU A 15 -17.77 40.94 0.13
CA GLU A 15 -18.06 39.96 -0.94
C GLU A 15 -19.20 40.48 -1.83
N TYR A 16 -18.99 40.42 -3.14
CA TYR A 16 -20.00 40.68 -4.17
C TYR A 16 -20.11 39.48 -5.11
N GLN A 17 -21.33 39.09 -5.40
CA GLN A 17 -21.64 38.13 -6.45
C GLN A 17 -21.83 38.83 -7.78
N LEU A 18 -21.19 38.37 -8.85
CA LEU A 18 -21.36 38.85 -10.21
C LEU A 18 -22.32 37.90 -10.94
N SER A 19 -23.39 38.45 -11.55
CA SER A 19 -24.27 37.64 -12.38
C SER A 19 -23.67 37.35 -13.77
N THR A 20 -22.70 38.16 -14.20
CA THR A 20 -21.88 37.92 -15.40
C THR A 20 -20.41 37.93 -14.99
N PRO A 21 -19.65 36.85 -15.29
CA PRO A 21 -18.25 36.80 -14.95
C PRO A 21 -17.46 38.01 -15.47
N PHE A 22 -16.63 38.62 -14.59
CA PHE A 22 -15.77 39.79 -14.86
C PHE A 22 -16.51 41.09 -15.18
N ASP A 23 -17.84 41.11 -15.16
CA ASP A 23 -18.62 42.36 -15.35
C ASP A 23 -19.03 42.96 -13.98
N GLN A 24 -18.26 43.96 -13.54
CA GLN A 24 -18.48 44.63 -12.25
C GLN A 24 -19.82 45.34 -12.17
N SER A 25 -20.43 45.72 -13.32
CA SER A 25 -21.75 46.37 -13.32
C SER A 25 -22.88 45.43 -12.87
N THR A 26 -22.60 44.11 -12.84
CA THR A 26 -23.54 43.06 -12.42
C THR A 26 -23.37 42.67 -10.96
N ALA A 27 -22.53 43.39 -10.18
CA ALA A 27 -22.21 43.07 -8.81
C ALA A 27 -23.39 43.28 -7.87
N SER A 28 -23.74 42.27 -7.10
CA SER A 28 -24.70 42.38 -5.99
C SER A 28 -23.99 42.06 -4.66
N TYR A 29 -24.28 42.84 -3.62
CA TYR A 29 -23.69 42.64 -2.30
C TYR A 29 -24.11 41.26 -1.75
N ASN A 30 -23.13 40.48 -1.29
CA ASN A 30 -23.35 39.11 -0.76
C ASN A 30 -23.02 38.99 0.73
N GLY A 31 -22.17 39.87 1.27
CA GLY A 31 -21.82 39.85 2.67
C GLY A 31 -20.49 40.55 2.96
N LYS A 32 -20.14 40.62 4.23
CA LYS A 32 -18.85 41.16 4.67
C LYS A 32 -18.32 40.41 5.88
N LEU A 33 -17.02 40.46 6.07
CA LEU A 33 -16.29 40.08 7.27
C LEU A 33 -15.65 41.33 7.86
N GLU A 34 -16.00 41.68 9.10
CA GLU A 34 -15.30 42.69 9.87
C GLU A 34 -14.00 42.09 10.42
N ILE A 35 -12.87 42.74 10.18
CA ILE A 35 -11.54 42.23 10.56
C ILE A 35 -10.78 43.20 11.46
N GLU A 36 -11.36 44.34 11.77
CA GLU A 36 -10.77 45.43 12.55
C GLU A 36 -10.30 44.98 13.95
N ASP A 37 -11.10 44.19 14.64
CA ASP A 37 -10.77 43.68 15.99
C ASP A 37 -9.61 42.67 15.98
N THR A 38 -9.28 42.12 14.82
CA THR A 38 -8.21 41.09 14.66
C THR A 38 -6.88 41.73 14.24
N LEU A 39 -6.94 42.80 13.42
CA LEU A 39 -5.77 43.48 12.90
C LEU A 39 -5.28 44.55 13.87
N THR A 40 -3.97 44.77 13.88
CA THR A 40 -3.36 45.86 14.67
C THR A 40 -3.26 47.15 13.85
N TYR A 41 -3.15 47.01 12.52
CA TYR A 41 -2.95 48.10 11.57
C TYR A 41 -3.90 47.98 10.37
N ALA A 42 -3.77 48.83 9.40
CA ALA A 42 -4.62 48.84 8.20
C ALA A 42 -4.40 47.57 7.35
N ALA A 43 -5.48 46.98 6.88
CA ALA A 43 -5.43 45.89 5.90
C ALA A 43 -5.03 46.45 4.52
N MET A 44 -4.07 45.77 3.85
CA MET A 44 -3.53 46.23 2.57
C MET A 44 -3.76 45.24 1.42
N THR A 45 -3.81 43.94 1.71
CA THR A 45 -3.93 42.90 0.69
C THR A 45 -4.83 41.79 1.19
N VAL A 46 -5.67 41.25 0.30
CA VAL A 46 -6.45 40.04 0.53
C VAL A 46 -6.19 39.06 -0.60
N GLU A 47 -5.94 37.81 -0.25
CA GLU A 47 -5.75 36.69 -1.19
C GLU A 47 -6.48 35.46 -0.67
N PHE A 48 -6.79 34.50 -1.57
CA PHE A 48 -7.40 33.24 -1.25
C PHE A 48 -6.50 32.13 -1.77
N ASP A 49 -6.57 30.96 -1.15
CA ASP A 49 -6.01 29.74 -1.74
C ASP A 49 -6.81 29.30 -2.99
N ASP A 50 -6.27 28.33 -3.73
CA ASP A 50 -6.83 27.92 -5.03
C ASP A 50 -8.26 27.35 -4.91
N ASP A 51 -8.61 26.74 -3.80
CA ASP A 51 -9.93 26.15 -3.55
C ASP A 51 -10.89 27.09 -2.77
N GLY A 52 -10.40 28.24 -2.33
CA GLY A 52 -11.18 29.27 -1.62
C GLY A 52 -11.55 28.88 -0.19
N THR A 53 -10.88 27.90 0.41
CA THR A 53 -11.14 27.47 1.79
C THR A 53 -10.40 28.31 2.83
N ARG A 54 -9.41 29.09 2.40
CA ARG A 54 -8.63 30.01 3.23
C ARG A 54 -8.57 31.40 2.62
N MET A 55 -8.64 32.38 3.50
CA MET A 55 -8.45 33.78 3.16
C MET A 55 -7.28 34.33 3.96
N TYR A 56 -6.45 35.13 3.29
CA TYR A 56 -5.25 35.74 3.84
C TYR A 56 -5.37 37.26 3.73
N VAL A 57 -5.07 37.96 4.82
CA VAL A 57 -5.08 39.43 4.84
C VAL A 57 -3.76 39.92 5.38
N GLY A 58 -3.06 40.71 4.59
CA GLY A 58 -1.84 41.40 4.98
C GLY A 58 -2.15 42.76 5.63
N GLU A 59 -1.51 43.02 6.77
CA GLU A 59 -1.52 44.34 7.39
C GLU A 59 -0.22 45.10 7.11
N ALA A 60 -0.28 46.40 7.02
CA ALA A 60 0.88 47.26 6.93
C ALA A 60 0.99 48.20 8.13
N SER A 61 2.18 48.30 8.69
CA SER A 61 2.50 49.23 9.76
C SER A 61 3.67 50.11 9.37
N ASN A 62 3.46 51.42 9.45
CA ASN A 62 4.55 52.38 9.22
C ASN A 62 5.46 52.58 10.45
N THR A 63 5.14 51.94 11.57
CA THR A 63 5.81 52.21 12.86
C THR A 63 6.44 51.00 13.52
N SER A 64 6.17 49.80 13.06
CA SER A 64 6.73 48.56 13.63
C SER A 64 7.54 47.78 12.60
N GLN A 65 8.55 47.10 13.08
CA GLN A 65 9.41 46.20 12.29
C GLN A 65 8.72 44.90 11.85
N PHE A 66 7.45 44.70 12.25
CA PHE A 66 6.77 43.44 12.11
C PHE A 66 5.40 43.65 11.42
N ASN A 67 5.28 43.16 10.22
CA ASN A 67 4.03 43.04 9.50
C ASN A 67 3.52 41.60 9.61
N ASN A 68 2.21 41.41 9.66
CA ASN A 68 1.58 40.11 9.78
C ASN A 68 0.74 39.79 8.56
N ILE A 69 0.63 38.50 8.25
CA ILE A 69 -0.41 37.95 7.40
C ILE A 69 -1.35 37.16 8.29
N TYR A 70 -2.60 37.57 8.33
CA TYR A 70 -3.67 36.93 9.09
C TYR A 70 -4.37 35.92 8.22
N VAL A 71 -4.82 34.79 8.82
CA VAL A 71 -5.44 33.67 8.12
C VAL A 71 -6.82 33.40 8.69
N TRP A 72 -7.79 33.23 7.81
CA TRP A 72 -9.13 32.75 8.14
C TRP A 72 -9.44 31.47 7.35
N LYS A 73 -10.09 30.52 8.01
CA LYS A 73 -10.69 29.34 7.37
C LYS A 73 -12.13 29.70 6.97
N LEU A 74 -12.54 29.26 5.78
CA LEU A 74 -13.88 29.45 5.26
C LEU A 74 -14.57 28.09 5.18
N SER A 75 -15.66 27.90 5.94
CA SER A 75 -16.45 26.67 5.90
C SER A 75 -17.24 26.49 4.59
N THR A 76 -17.41 27.58 3.85
CA THR A 76 -17.95 27.60 2.48
C THR A 76 -16.92 28.28 1.60
N PRO A 77 -16.41 27.62 0.54
CA PRO A 77 -15.39 28.21 -0.34
C PRO A 77 -15.78 29.62 -0.84
N TYR A 78 -14.81 30.52 -0.77
CA TYR A 78 -14.96 31.93 -1.19
C TYR A 78 -16.08 32.70 -0.50
N SER A 79 -16.65 32.25 0.61
CA SER A 79 -17.67 32.98 1.36
C SER A 79 -17.10 33.62 2.62
N VAL A 80 -16.89 34.92 2.60
CA VAL A 80 -16.31 35.65 3.74
C VAL A 80 -17.19 35.62 4.98
N THR A 81 -18.49 35.40 4.81
CA THR A 81 -19.44 35.29 5.94
C THR A 81 -19.28 33.95 6.71
N SER A 82 -18.59 32.98 6.12
CA SER A 82 -18.30 31.69 6.74
C SER A 82 -16.93 31.63 7.42
N ALA A 83 -16.21 32.74 7.46
CA ALA A 83 -14.82 32.82 7.89
C ALA A 83 -14.67 32.69 9.41
N THR A 84 -13.69 31.90 9.83
CA THR A 84 -13.24 31.74 11.22
C THR A 84 -11.76 32.06 11.29
N TYR A 85 -11.35 32.92 12.22
CA TYR A 85 -9.94 33.29 12.39
C TYR A 85 -9.10 32.04 12.78
N ALA A 86 -8.00 31.82 12.04
CA ALA A 86 -7.13 30.65 12.21
C ALA A 86 -5.74 30.99 12.77
N GLY A 87 -5.37 32.26 12.78
CA GLY A 87 -4.07 32.69 13.30
C GLY A 87 -3.39 33.73 12.42
N LYS A 88 -2.17 34.10 12.78
CA LYS A 88 -1.35 35.02 12.01
C LYS A 88 0.08 34.56 11.92
N TRP A 89 0.73 34.87 10.81
CA TRP A 89 2.15 34.72 10.60
C TRP A 89 2.83 36.08 10.59
N GLN A 90 3.89 36.21 11.40
CA GLN A 90 4.71 37.41 11.43
C GLN A 90 5.80 37.31 10.37
N ILE A 91 5.87 38.24 9.45
CA ILE A 91 6.84 38.23 8.39
C ILE A 91 8.23 38.48 8.97
N ASP A 92 9.12 37.53 8.79
CA ASP A 92 10.54 37.66 9.14
C ASP A 92 11.33 38.21 7.95
N PHE A 93 11.63 39.51 8.00
CA PHE A 93 12.49 40.16 7.01
C PHE A 93 13.97 39.84 7.26
N ARG A 94 14.32 38.61 7.22
CA ARG A 94 15.61 37.95 7.56
C ARG A 94 16.84 38.85 7.49
N GLY A 95 17.48 39.06 8.63
CA GLY A 95 18.84 39.58 8.73
C GLY A 95 18.95 41.08 8.75
N VAL A 96 17.85 41.82 8.95
CA VAL A 96 17.88 43.28 9.02
C VAL A 96 17.33 43.71 10.37
N SER A 97 18.25 43.98 11.29
CA SER A 97 17.94 44.30 12.68
C SER A 97 17.23 45.67 12.85
N ASP A 98 17.16 46.49 11.80
CA ASP A 98 16.65 47.83 11.86
C ASP A 98 15.74 48.22 10.68
N SER A 99 15.19 47.27 9.91
CA SER A 99 14.35 47.57 8.76
C SER A 99 12.95 48.01 9.18
N LYS A 100 12.62 49.24 8.89
CA LYS A 100 11.25 49.75 8.90
C LYS A 100 10.65 49.52 7.53
N GLY A 101 10.28 48.27 7.22
CA GLY A 101 9.60 47.97 5.96
C GLY A 101 8.10 47.86 6.17
N ALA A 102 7.29 48.52 5.34
CA ALA A 102 5.87 48.24 5.28
C ALA A 102 5.60 47.13 4.25
N ASN A 103 4.85 46.13 4.63
CA ASN A 103 4.33 45.12 3.70
C ASN A 103 3.18 45.76 2.91
N TYR A 104 3.31 45.91 1.59
CA TYR A 104 2.25 46.48 0.75
C TYR A 104 1.45 45.41 0.01
N ALA A 105 2.06 44.30 -0.31
CA ALA A 105 1.39 43.19 -0.97
C ALA A 105 2.13 41.86 -0.71
N PHE A 106 1.37 40.82 -0.74
CA PHE A 106 1.92 39.46 -0.85
C PHE A 106 1.14 38.69 -1.91
N GLN A 107 1.74 37.63 -2.43
CA GLN A 107 1.12 36.74 -3.39
C GLN A 107 1.69 35.33 -3.24
N PHE A 108 0.80 34.34 -3.30
CA PHE A 108 1.22 32.97 -3.41
C PHE A 108 1.56 32.61 -4.86
N GLY A 109 2.59 31.81 -5.04
CA GLY A 109 3.04 31.29 -6.32
C GLY A 109 3.28 29.79 -6.26
N LYS A 110 3.49 29.20 -7.45
CA LYS A 110 3.82 27.78 -7.59
C LYS A 110 2.84 26.88 -6.81
N GLN A 111 1.55 27.06 -7.05
CA GLN A 111 0.47 26.32 -6.38
C GLN A 111 0.53 26.42 -4.85
N GLY A 112 0.79 27.57 -4.33
CA GLY A 112 0.84 27.83 -2.89
C GLY A 112 2.14 27.43 -2.20
N MET A 113 3.12 26.87 -2.90
CA MET A 113 4.40 26.44 -2.30
C MET A 113 5.41 27.59 -2.11
N LYS A 114 5.13 28.75 -2.69
CA LYS A 114 5.93 29.97 -2.52
C LYS A 114 5.08 31.13 -2.09
N LEU A 115 5.66 31.98 -1.24
CA LEU A 115 5.06 33.25 -0.85
C LEU A 115 6.03 34.35 -1.24
N TYR A 116 5.54 35.31 -2.01
CA TYR A 116 6.24 36.53 -2.36
C TYR A 116 5.67 37.69 -1.54
N VAL A 117 6.53 38.42 -0.88
CA VAL A 117 6.14 39.59 -0.06
C VAL A 117 6.89 40.80 -0.57
N THR A 118 6.16 41.87 -0.91
CA THR A 118 6.78 43.14 -1.29
C THR A 118 6.94 44.02 -0.05
N SER A 119 8.08 44.66 0.07
CA SER A 119 8.32 45.69 1.07
C SER A 119 8.82 46.93 0.36
N ASN A 120 8.19 48.07 0.67
CA ASN A 120 8.79 49.36 0.32
C ASN A 120 9.59 49.89 1.52
N GLU A 121 10.50 50.78 1.26
CA GLU A 121 11.34 51.42 2.28
C GLU A 121 12.14 50.43 3.15
N TYR A 122 12.71 49.41 2.52
CA TYR A 122 13.71 48.60 3.19
C TYR A 122 14.94 49.44 3.51
N THR A 123 15.17 49.70 4.80
CA THR A 123 16.32 50.50 5.24
C THR A 123 17.45 49.56 5.62
N LYS A 124 18.52 49.51 4.82
CA LYS A 124 19.78 48.89 5.22
C LYS A 124 20.68 49.98 5.79
N GLU A 125 20.96 49.97 7.09
CA GLU A 125 22.02 50.78 7.67
C GLU A 125 23.37 50.19 7.27
N ASP A 126 23.98 50.75 6.26
CA ASP A 126 25.43 50.64 6.07
C ASP A 126 26.06 51.83 6.79
N ASN A 127 27.05 51.64 7.65
CA ASN A 127 27.71 52.55 8.61
C ASN A 127 27.90 54.03 8.15
N THR A 128 27.44 54.39 6.98
CA THR A 128 27.60 55.74 6.39
C THR A 128 26.36 56.26 5.61
N ASN A 129 25.39 55.42 5.22
CA ASN A 129 24.23 55.87 4.44
C ASN A 129 23.01 54.97 4.67
N THR A 130 21.82 55.55 4.81
CA THR A 130 20.53 54.89 4.77
C THR A 130 20.13 54.67 3.31
N ILE A 131 20.06 53.39 2.86
CA ILE A 131 19.60 53.04 1.53
C ILE A 131 18.14 52.63 1.64
N TYR A 132 17.27 53.21 0.84
CA TYR A 132 15.85 52.83 0.73
C TYR A 132 15.70 52.04 -0.57
N ASP A 133 15.39 50.78 -0.47
CA ASP A 133 15.17 49.91 -1.63
C ASP A 133 13.81 49.23 -1.52
N ASP A 134 13.07 49.17 -2.64
CA ASP A 134 11.92 48.27 -2.78
C ASP A 134 12.41 46.85 -2.99
N VAL A 135 11.94 45.91 -2.17
CA VAL A 135 12.42 44.51 -2.16
C VAL A 135 11.24 43.55 -2.28
N ILE A 136 11.46 42.47 -2.99
CA ILE A 136 10.59 41.30 -2.98
C ILE A 136 11.31 40.19 -2.22
N PHE A 137 10.68 39.71 -1.15
CA PHE A 137 11.11 38.53 -0.42
C PHE A 137 10.41 37.30 -0.96
N GLU A 138 11.14 36.22 -1.17
CA GLU A 138 10.62 34.93 -1.55
C GLU A 138 10.80 33.97 -0.38
N TYR A 139 9.71 33.32 0.03
CA TYR A 139 9.70 32.28 1.07
C TYR A 139 9.26 30.96 0.44
N ASP A 140 10.04 29.92 0.67
CA ASP A 140 9.60 28.54 0.42
C ASP A 140 8.71 28.10 1.57
N LEU A 141 7.49 27.69 1.26
CA LEU A 141 6.54 27.20 2.24
C LEU A 141 6.68 25.68 2.41
N ILE A 142 6.42 25.23 3.62
CA ILE A 142 6.52 23.81 3.98
C ILE A 142 5.38 23.00 3.35
N CYS A 143 4.24 23.64 3.16
CA CYS A 143 3.07 23.07 2.52
C CYS A 143 2.34 24.14 1.71
N PRO A 144 1.49 23.76 0.74
CA PRO A 144 0.72 24.72 -0.03
C PRO A 144 -0.09 25.66 0.88
N TYR A 145 0.09 26.98 0.69
CA TYR A 145 -0.61 28.02 1.44
C TYR A 145 -0.40 28.00 2.98
N GLY A 146 0.51 27.18 3.50
CA GLY A 146 0.74 26.96 4.93
C GLY A 146 1.68 27.98 5.56
N ILE A 147 1.19 29.17 5.90
CA ILE A 147 1.98 30.20 6.60
C ILE A 147 1.79 30.18 8.12
N VAL A 148 0.71 29.60 8.62
CA VAL A 148 0.42 29.48 10.06
C VAL A 148 0.42 28.02 10.50
N VAL A 149 -0.29 27.20 9.77
CA VAL A 149 -0.42 25.76 10.03
C VAL A 149 -0.39 25.03 8.68
N CYS A 150 0.41 24.01 8.58
CA CYS A 150 0.31 23.05 7.50
C CYS A 150 -0.85 22.10 7.81
N GLU A 151 -1.97 22.32 7.19
CA GLU A 151 -3.03 21.31 7.20
C GLU A 151 -2.74 20.31 6.08
N LEU A 152 -2.76 19.06 6.45
CA LEU A 152 -2.79 17.99 5.46
C LEU A 152 -4.10 18.11 4.68
N ASP A 153 -4.03 18.02 3.36
CA ASP A 153 -5.21 17.81 2.54
C ASP A 153 -5.94 16.56 3.06
N GLU A 154 -7.16 16.73 3.47
CA GLU A 154 -7.99 15.69 4.06
C GLU A 154 -8.11 14.47 3.12
N THR A 155 -8.23 14.74 1.81
CA THR A 155 -8.26 13.69 0.77
C THR A 155 -6.96 12.90 0.74
N ASN A 156 -5.81 13.55 0.94
CA ASN A 156 -4.53 12.88 0.98
C ASN A 156 -4.39 11.99 2.23
N VAL A 157 -4.80 12.47 3.40
CA VAL A 157 -4.79 11.66 4.63
C VAL A 157 -5.71 10.44 4.51
N GLN A 158 -6.90 10.64 3.94
CA GLN A 158 -7.85 9.55 3.69
C GLN A 158 -7.28 8.55 2.68
N THR A 159 -6.66 9.02 1.61
CA THR A 159 -6.01 8.17 0.60
C THR A 159 -4.85 7.37 1.19
N ASP A 160 -3.98 8.02 1.96
CA ASP A 160 -2.83 7.38 2.61
C ASP A 160 -3.27 6.25 3.57
N THR A 161 -4.30 6.51 4.37
CA THR A 161 -4.86 5.49 5.28
C THR A 161 -5.54 4.36 4.51
N ALA A 162 -6.28 4.68 3.44
CA ALA A 162 -6.90 3.69 2.58
C ALA A 162 -5.87 2.76 1.95
N VAL A 163 -4.76 3.29 1.44
CA VAL A 163 -3.63 2.51 0.89
C VAL A 163 -3.12 1.49 1.91
N GLN A 164 -2.90 1.89 3.15
CA GLN A 164 -2.38 1.02 4.20
C GLN A 164 -3.36 -0.09 4.58
N ILE A 165 -4.66 0.22 4.66
CA ILE A 165 -5.72 -0.75 4.91
C ILE A 165 -5.83 -1.76 3.76
N GLU A 166 -5.80 -1.27 2.53
CA GLU A 166 -5.89 -2.08 1.32
C GLU A 166 -4.71 -3.01 1.15
N PHE A 167 -3.49 -2.53 1.38
CA PHE A 167 -2.30 -3.37 1.42
C PHE A 167 -2.46 -4.51 2.43
N ALA A 168 -2.89 -4.20 3.65
CA ALA A 168 -3.09 -5.21 4.67
C ALA A 168 -4.14 -6.27 4.25
N LYS A 169 -5.25 -5.86 3.61
CA LYS A 169 -6.25 -6.76 3.02
C LYS A 169 -5.65 -7.61 1.89
N ASN A 170 -4.82 -7.01 1.03
CA ASN A 170 -4.15 -7.72 -0.06
C ASN A 170 -3.20 -8.81 0.45
N VAL A 171 -2.45 -8.56 1.51
CA VAL A 171 -1.58 -9.58 2.11
C VAL A 171 -2.37 -10.82 2.52
N ILE A 172 -3.53 -10.66 3.17
CA ILE A 172 -4.41 -11.79 3.51
C ILE A 172 -4.91 -12.50 2.25
N LYS A 173 -5.41 -11.75 1.26
CA LYS A 173 -5.92 -12.27 -0.01
C LYS A 173 -4.87 -13.10 -0.77
N HIS A 174 -3.63 -12.60 -0.89
CA HIS A 174 -2.55 -13.31 -1.58
C HIS A 174 -2.12 -14.57 -0.86
N ASN A 175 -2.01 -14.54 0.47
CA ASN A 175 -1.69 -15.72 1.28
C ASN A 175 -2.75 -16.80 1.14
N THR A 176 -4.02 -16.45 1.33
CA THR A 176 -5.13 -17.41 1.25
C THR A 176 -5.27 -17.96 -0.17
N SER A 177 -5.20 -17.12 -1.20
CA SER A 177 -5.27 -17.56 -2.60
C SER A 177 -4.15 -18.54 -2.95
N THR A 178 -2.92 -18.28 -2.54
CA THR A 178 -1.77 -19.17 -2.80
C THR A 178 -1.96 -20.53 -2.16
N ILE A 179 -2.41 -20.59 -0.91
CA ILE A 179 -2.64 -21.86 -0.21
C ILE A 179 -3.85 -22.62 -0.81
N PHE A 180 -4.93 -21.93 -1.17
CA PHE A 180 -6.08 -22.58 -1.80
C PHE A 180 -5.75 -23.11 -3.20
N ARG A 181 -4.86 -22.46 -3.96
CA ARG A 181 -4.27 -23.03 -5.20
C ARG A 181 -3.43 -24.26 -4.92
N ARG A 182 -2.71 -24.32 -3.78
CA ARG A 182 -2.00 -25.52 -3.36
C ARG A 182 -2.95 -26.68 -3.08
N PHE A 183 -4.10 -26.45 -2.42
CA PHE A 183 -5.14 -27.47 -2.22
C PHE A 183 -5.69 -28.01 -3.53
N ASP A 184 -5.98 -27.15 -4.50
CA ASP A 184 -6.41 -27.56 -5.84
C ASP A 184 -5.37 -28.45 -6.53
N TRP A 185 -4.10 -28.09 -6.37
CA TRP A 185 -3.00 -28.90 -6.91
C TRP A 185 -2.86 -30.25 -6.21
N LEU A 186 -2.90 -30.30 -4.86
CA LEU A 186 -2.84 -31.54 -4.07
C LEU A 186 -3.96 -32.49 -4.47
N ARG A 187 -5.16 -31.99 -4.66
CA ARG A 187 -6.30 -32.77 -5.12
C ARG A 187 -6.08 -33.38 -6.52
N ARG A 188 -5.59 -32.60 -7.47
CA ARG A 188 -5.31 -33.10 -8.83
C ARG A 188 -4.19 -34.13 -8.87
N ASN A 189 -3.29 -34.08 -7.92
CA ASN A 189 -2.08 -34.89 -7.88
C ASN A 189 -2.01 -35.81 -6.63
N GLU A 190 -3.14 -36.23 -6.13
CA GLU A 190 -3.25 -37.01 -4.88
C GLU A 190 -2.32 -38.24 -4.80
N ASN A 191 -2.01 -38.85 -5.94
CA ASN A 191 -1.15 -40.03 -6.05
C ASN A 191 0.31 -39.72 -6.40
N ASN A 192 0.65 -38.44 -6.63
CA ASN A 192 2.00 -38.03 -6.97
C ASN A 192 2.74 -37.52 -5.73
N LEU A 193 3.91 -38.10 -5.47
CA LEU A 193 4.84 -37.60 -4.44
C LEU A 193 5.59 -36.40 -5.00
N ASN A 194 5.45 -35.26 -4.37
CA ASN A 194 6.09 -34.02 -4.80
C ASN A 194 7.37 -33.74 -4.07
N LEU A 195 8.22 -32.97 -4.73
CA LEU A 195 9.49 -32.43 -4.29
C LEU A 195 10.07 -33.11 -3.06
N TYR A 196 10.89 -34.08 -3.33
CA TYR A 196 11.72 -34.73 -2.34
C TYR A 196 13.02 -33.97 -2.26
N THR A 197 13.23 -33.17 -1.24
CA THR A 197 14.50 -32.47 -1.12
C THR A 197 15.21 -32.86 0.15
N GLN A 198 16.40 -33.42 -0.02
CA GLN A 198 17.41 -33.45 1.03
C GLN A 198 18.33 -32.23 0.98
N ASP A 199 18.24 -31.40 -0.07
CA ASP A 199 19.22 -30.32 -0.36
C ASP A 199 18.60 -29.02 -0.88
N ILE A 200 17.40 -28.59 -0.43
CA ILE A 200 17.01 -27.19 -0.58
C ILE A 200 17.71 -26.41 0.52
N LYS A 201 18.62 -25.53 0.12
CA LYS A 201 19.19 -24.51 1.00
C LYS A 201 18.36 -23.24 0.81
N PHE A 202 17.66 -22.84 1.83
CA PHE A 202 17.06 -21.53 1.90
C PHE A 202 18.07 -20.58 2.53
N ASN A 203 18.48 -19.55 1.84
CA ASN A 203 19.16 -18.44 2.48
C ASN A 203 18.08 -17.52 3.06
N LEU A 204 17.79 -17.68 4.34
CA LEU A 204 16.80 -16.86 5.05
C LEU A 204 17.42 -15.61 5.67
N SER A 205 18.74 -15.39 5.50
CA SER A 205 19.44 -14.26 6.12
C SER A 205 18.80 -12.90 5.79
N PRO A 206 18.35 -12.64 4.57
CA PRO A 206 17.67 -11.38 4.25
C PRO A 206 16.31 -11.22 4.94
N ILE A 207 15.59 -12.33 5.12
CA ILE A 207 14.27 -12.35 5.75
C ILE A 207 14.39 -12.19 7.28
N MET A 208 15.54 -12.52 7.85
CA MET A 208 15.77 -12.49 9.30
C MET A 208 15.81 -11.06 9.87
N GLY A 209 16.18 -10.06 9.05
CA GLY A 209 16.16 -8.65 9.45
C GLY A 209 14.76 -8.08 9.74
N PHE A 210 13.70 -8.75 9.28
CA PHE A 210 12.31 -8.37 9.55
C PHE A 210 11.74 -8.99 10.83
N LEU A 211 12.47 -9.88 11.50
CA LEU A 211 12.00 -10.52 12.71
C LEU A 211 12.46 -9.73 13.94
N PRO A 212 11.56 -9.48 14.92
CA PRO A 212 11.97 -8.94 16.21
C PRO A 212 13.12 -9.76 16.82
N ASP A 213 14.09 -9.11 17.42
CA ASP A 213 15.30 -9.72 18.02
C ASP A 213 15.00 -10.90 18.95
N GLU A 214 13.82 -10.90 19.57
CA GLU A 214 13.32 -11.96 20.47
C GLU A 214 13.02 -13.26 19.76
N ILE A 215 12.67 -13.19 18.45
CA ILE A 215 12.32 -14.33 17.60
C ILE A 215 13.52 -14.76 16.73
N GLU A 216 14.39 -13.82 16.37
CA GLU A 216 15.56 -14.07 15.52
C GLU A 216 16.52 -15.11 16.15
N LYS A 217 16.88 -14.94 17.42
CA LYS A 217 17.86 -15.79 18.12
C LYS A 217 17.44 -17.25 18.26
N PRO A 218 16.19 -17.62 18.63
CA PRO A 218 15.77 -19.01 18.71
C PRO A 218 15.53 -19.65 17.34
N LEU A 219 15.10 -18.89 16.33
CA LEU A 219 14.86 -19.39 14.96
C LEU A 219 16.17 -19.69 14.22
N THR A 220 17.17 -18.80 14.31
CA THR A 220 18.50 -19.00 13.70
C THR A 220 19.18 -20.23 14.25
N LYS A 221 19.16 -20.44 15.57
CA LYS A 221 19.83 -21.56 16.21
C LYS A 221 19.17 -22.91 15.93
N ASN A 222 17.84 -22.96 15.83
CA ASN A 222 17.10 -24.22 15.67
C ASN A 222 16.82 -24.61 14.21
N LEU A 223 16.58 -23.65 13.31
CA LEU A 223 16.32 -23.92 11.89
C LEU A 223 17.60 -24.21 11.11
N ILE A 224 18.64 -23.39 11.26
CA ILE A 224 19.92 -23.58 10.55
C ILE A 224 20.60 -24.89 11.01
N THR A 225 20.54 -25.21 12.30
CA THR A 225 21.15 -26.45 12.82
C THR A 225 20.39 -27.70 12.40
N LYS A 226 19.06 -27.68 12.26
CA LYS A 226 18.26 -28.82 11.79
C LYS A 226 18.31 -29.02 10.28
N VAL A 227 18.38 -27.96 9.49
CA VAL A 227 18.50 -28.06 8.02
C VAL A 227 19.87 -28.60 7.61
N SER A 228 20.93 -28.31 8.37
CA SER A 228 22.28 -28.81 8.10
C SER A 228 22.56 -30.25 8.59
N SER A 229 21.71 -30.82 9.45
CA SER A 229 21.94 -32.14 10.06
C SER A 229 21.25 -33.31 9.37
N ILE A 230 20.51 -33.12 8.28
CA ILE A 230 19.84 -34.19 7.52
C ILE A 230 20.79 -34.81 6.48
N LYS A 231 21.95 -35.23 6.91
CA LYS A 231 22.89 -36.04 6.11
C LYS A 231 22.92 -37.48 6.65
N LYS A 232 21.92 -38.30 6.29
CA LYS A 232 22.10 -39.77 6.32
C LYS A 232 21.38 -40.41 5.14
N ALA A 233 22.12 -41.18 4.36
CA ALA A 233 21.58 -42.02 3.31
C ALA A 233 20.56 -43.00 3.92
N PRO A 234 19.40 -43.26 3.31
CA PRO A 234 18.41 -44.17 3.85
C PRO A 234 18.88 -45.60 3.74
N ASN A 235 18.84 -46.29 4.86
CA ASN A 235 19.03 -47.72 4.92
C ASN A 235 17.88 -48.43 4.18
N LYS A 236 18.16 -49.41 3.31
CA LYS A 236 17.23 -50.02 2.36
C LYS A 236 16.04 -50.78 2.98
N ASN A 237 15.92 -50.86 4.31
CA ASN A 237 14.89 -51.65 5.02
C ASN A 237 13.98 -50.83 5.94
N SER A 238 13.85 -49.51 5.75
CA SER A 238 12.93 -48.69 6.57
C SER A 238 11.51 -48.75 6.02
N LYS A 239 10.54 -49.07 6.90
CA LYS A 239 9.09 -48.84 6.70
C LYS A 239 8.87 -47.49 6.00
N LYS A 240 8.02 -47.45 4.95
CA LYS A 240 7.67 -46.23 4.22
C LYS A 240 7.38 -45.06 5.19
N ILE A 241 8.41 -44.30 5.53
CA ILE A 241 8.22 -43.05 6.29
C ILE A 241 7.50 -42.11 5.35
N LYS A 242 6.32 -41.61 5.77
CA LYS A 242 5.54 -40.62 5.02
C LYS A 242 6.39 -39.36 4.90
N LYS A 243 6.76 -39.00 3.68
CA LYS A 243 7.76 -37.99 3.39
C LYS A 243 7.08 -36.61 3.18
N TRP A 244 7.79 -35.50 3.51
CA TRP A 244 7.36 -34.16 3.21
C TRP A 244 7.54 -33.85 1.73
N SER A 245 6.59 -33.13 1.15
CA SER A 245 6.66 -32.53 -0.18
C SER A 245 6.90 -31.04 -0.05
N PHE A 246 7.84 -30.49 -0.80
CA PHE A 246 8.12 -29.05 -0.82
C PHE A 246 7.68 -28.42 -2.14
N TRP A 247 7.29 -27.18 -2.10
CA TRP A 247 6.79 -26.45 -3.25
C TRP A 247 7.14 -24.97 -3.17
N SER A 248 7.19 -24.29 -4.30
CA SER A 248 7.31 -22.84 -4.40
C SER A 248 6.26 -22.30 -5.36
N HIS A 249 5.86 -21.05 -5.12
CA HIS A 249 4.86 -20.34 -5.89
C HIS A 249 5.23 -18.87 -5.96
N GLY A 250 5.30 -18.30 -7.17
CA GLY A 250 5.48 -16.89 -7.40
C GLY A 250 4.21 -16.27 -7.98
N ASP A 251 3.92 -15.03 -7.63
CA ASP A 251 2.80 -14.27 -8.16
C ASP A 251 3.20 -12.81 -8.38
N VAL A 252 2.58 -12.22 -9.39
CA VAL A 252 2.61 -10.79 -9.68
C VAL A 252 1.18 -10.35 -9.95
N THR A 253 0.77 -9.24 -9.37
CA THR A 253 -0.54 -8.62 -9.56
C THR A 253 -0.36 -7.17 -9.95
N PHE A 254 -1.12 -6.71 -10.91
CA PHE A 254 -1.25 -5.31 -11.28
C PHE A 254 -2.70 -4.91 -11.05
N GLY A 255 -2.93 -3.72 -10.55
CA GLY A 255 -4.28 -3.27 -10.32
C GLY A 255 -4.40 -1.76 -10.26
N GLU A 256 -5.63 -1.33 -10.45
CA GLU A 256 -6.06 0.05 -10.33
C GLU A 256 -7.22 0.12 -9.33
N ARG A 257 -7.25 1.22 -8.59
CA ARG A 257 -8.37 1.54 -7.70
C ARG A 257 -8.79 2.97 -7.92
N ASP A 258 -10.05 3.12 -8.25
CA ASP A 258 -10.70 4.41 -8.38
C ASP A 258 -11.87 4.46 -7.39
N ASN A 259 -11.79 5.38 -6.46
CA ASN A 259 -12.81 5.62 -5.45
C ASN A 259 -13.20 7.09 -5.52
N LEU A 260 -14.49 7.38 -5.59
CA LEU A 260 -15.04 8.72 -5.81
C LEU A 260 -14.53 9.80 -4.85
N ASN A 261 -14.14 9.41 -3.64
CA ASN A 261 -13.71 10.33 -2.58
C ASN A 261 -12.21 10.27 -2.27
N LEU A 262 -11.43 9.49 -3.02
CA LEU A 262 -10.00 9.30 -2.79
C LEU A 262 -9.22 9.54 -4.08
N ASN A 263 -7.93 9.79 -3.96
CA ASN A 263 -7.08 9.87 -5.13
C ASN A 263 -6.98 8.49 -5.80
N PRO A 264 -7.14 8.39 -7.13
CA PRO A 264 -6.95 7.15 -7.86
C PRO A 264 -5.50 6.69 -7.71
N ARG A 265 -5.31 5.36 -7.71
CA ARG A 265 -4.01 4.74 -7.46
C ARG A 265 -3.83 3.47 -8.28
N GLU A 266 -2.60 3.26 -8.69
CA GLU A 266 -2.13 2.04 -9.32
C GLU A 266 -1.23 1.28 -8.35
N PHE A 267 -1.27 -0.05 -8.40
CA PHE A 267 -0.41 -0.87 -7.57
C PHE A 267 0.16 -2.07 -8.33
N GLN A 268 1.35 -2.46 -7.93
CA GLN A 268 2.00 -3.66 -8.38
C GLN A 268 2.43 -4.48 -7.16
N THR A 269 1.87 -5.67 -7.02
CA THR A 269 2.26 -6.61 -5.97
C THR A 269 3.11 -7.72 -6.57
N SER A 270 4.16 -8.14 -5.87
CA SER A 270 4.87 -9.37 -6.19
C SER A 270 5.07 -10.22 -4.94
N GLY A 271 5.13 -11.53 -5.11
CA GLY A 271 5.28 -12.42 -3.97
C GLY A 271 5.93 -13.74 -4.31
N LEU A 272 6.64 -14.29 -3.31
CA LEU A 272 7.25 -15.59 -3.40
C LEU A 272 6.92 -16.41 -2.15
N THR A 273 6.34 -17.58 -2.38
CA THR A 273 5.92 -18.50 -1.31
C THR A 273 6.69 -19.81 -1.40
N PHE A 274 7.19 -20.27 -0.26
CA PHE A 274 7.76 -21.59 -0.10
C PHE A 274 6.97 -22.38 0.92
N GLY A 275 6.62 -23.60 0.60
CA GLY A 275 5.84 -24.43 1.49
C GLY A 275 6.26 -25.89 1.50
N GLY A 276 5.83 -26.56 2.54
CA GLY A 276 5.97 -28.01 2.67
C GLY A 276 4.69 -28.63 3.18
N ASP A 277 4.33 -29.77 2.64
CA ASP A 277 3.17 -30.53 3.10
C ASP A 277 3.45 -32.04 3.20
N ARG A 278 2.59 -32.69 3.96
CA ARG A 278 2.67 -34.12 4.21
C ARG A 278 1.27 -34.72 4.26
N LYS A 279 1.08 -35.83 3.55
CA LYS A 279 -0.15 -36.61 3.64
C LYS A 279 -0.07 -37.57 4.82
N ILE A 280 -1.07 -37.51 5.72
CA ILE A 280 -1.27 -38.41 6.86
C ILE A 280 -2.70 -38.92 6.81
N ASN A 281 -2.91 -40.16 6.41
CA ASN A 281 -4.21 -40.73 6.10
C ASN A 281 -4.93 -39.92 5.02
N ASP A 282 -6.11 -39.37 5.31
CA ASP A 282 -6.93 -38.55 4.41
C ASP A 282 -6.71 -37.04 4.59
N HIS A 283 -5.69 -36.66 5.35
CA HIS A 283 -5.31 -35.28 5.61
C HIS A 283 -4.01 -34.90 4.93
N PHE A 284 -3.95 -33.69 4.40
CA PHE A 284 -2.71 -32.99 4.09
C PHE A 284 -2.49 -31.91 5.13
N PHE A 285 -1.37 -31.97 5.83
CA PHE A 285 -0.90 -30.90 6.71
C PHE A 285 0.28 -30.22 6.09
N GLY A 286 0.32 -28.91 6.14
CA GLY A 286 1.40 -28.15 5.58
C GLY A 286 1.66 -26.83 6.29
N PHE A 287 2.78 -26.25 5.93
CA PHE A 287 3.17 -24.89 6.30
C PHE A 287 3.70 -24.18 5.05
N ALA A 288 3.61 -22.86 5.06
CA ALA A 288 4.19 -22.02 4.01
C ALA A 288 4.68 -20.69 4.58
N LEU A 289 5.80 -20.23 4.06
CA LEU A 289 6.37 -18.89 4.30
C LEU A 289 6.22 -18.09 3.01
N ARG A 290 5.66 -16.90 3.10
CA ARG A 290 5.51 -15.96 1.97
C ARG A 290 6.20 -14.65 2.30
N TYR A 291 7.02 -14.18 1.38
CA TYR A 291 7.48 -12.80 1.28
C TYR A 291 6.73 -12.12 0.13
N GLY A 292 6.26 -10.93 0.36
CA GLY A 292 5.57 -10.13 -0.63
C GLY A 292 5.92 -8.66 -0.49
N ASN A 293 5.99 -7.96 -1.61
CA ASN A 293 6.10 -6.52 -1.68
C ASN A 293 4.99 -5.96 -2.57
N GLU A 294 4.58 -4.73 -2.31
CA GLU A 294 3.62 -4.01 -3.12
C GLU A 294 4.07 -2.55 -3.24
N ASP A 295 4.20 -2.10 -4.48
CA ASP A 295 4.47 -0.71 -4.84
C ASP A 295 3.15 -0.05 -5.23
N ILE A 296 2.84 1.11 -4.66
CA ILE A 296 1.57 1.81 -4.87
C ILE A 296 1.88 3.26 -5.23
N ASP A 297 1.46 3.66 -6.42
CA ASP A 297 1.56 5.02 -6.92
C ASP A 297 0.21 5.74 -6.79
N ILE A 298 0.19 6.90 -6.10
CA ILE A 298 -0.99 7.73 -5.98
C ILE A 298 -1.01 8.71 -7.15
N LEU A 299 -2.03 8.58 -8.00
CA LEU A 299 -2.23 9.45 -9.16
C LEU A 299 -2.77 10.82 -8.71
N LYS A 300 -2.52 11.87 -9.49
CA LYS A 300 -2.94 13.26 -9.22
C LYS A 300 -2.22 13.94 -8.04
N THR A 301 -1.26 13.30 -7.41
CA THR A 301 -0.40 13.92 -6.39
C THR A 301 1.03 14.01 -6.90
N ASN A 302 1.77 15.01 -6.44
CA ASN A 302 3.18 15.18 -6.83
C ASN A 302 4.04 14.08 -6.21
N SER A 303 4.16 12.93 -6.90
CA SER A 303 5.11 11.85 -6.57
C SER A 303 4.91 11.18 -5.20
N ASN A 304 3.67 11.03 -4.75
CA ASN A 304 3.39 10.25 -3.54
C ASN A 304 3.29 8.77 -3.91
N LYS A 305 4.09 7.94 -3.25
CA LYS A 305 4.05 6.49 -3.40
C LYS A 305 4.22 5.79 -2.07
N PHE A 306 3.80 4.52 -2.02
CA PHE A 306 4.07 3.62 -0.93
C PHE A 306 4.89 2.43 -1.43
N GLU A 307 5.91 2.07 -0.67
CA GLU A 307 6.62 0.80 -0.80
C GLU A 307 6.30 -0.03 0.44
N THR A 308 5.84 -1.26 0.23
CA THR A 308 5.36 -2.07 1.33
C THR A 308 5.92 -3.48 1.24
N GLU A 309 6.21 -4.06 2.39
CA GLU A 309 6.72 -5.41 2.49
C GLU A 309 5.92 -6.24 3.49
N SER A 310 5.86 -7.54 3.28
CA SER A 310 5.21 -8.47 4.19
C SER A 310 5.94 -9.79 4.29
N LEU A 311 5.99 -10.32 5.51
CA LEU A 311 6.44 -11.68 5.77
C LEU A 311 5.33 -12.45 6.49
N SER A 312 4.93 -13.58 5.92
CA SER A 312 3.77 -14.35 6.40
C SER A 312 4.14 -15.80 6.66
N LEU A 313 3.63 -16.34 7.76
CA LEU A 313 3.68 -17.75 8.09
C LEU A 313 2.26 -18.34 8.04
N ASN A 314 2.09 -19.42 7.30
CA ASN A 314 0.81 -20.08 7.10
C ASN A 314 0.90 -21.56 7.54
N LEU A 315 -0.08 -22.00 8.31
CA LEU A 315 -0.33 -23.39 8.62
C LEU A 315 -1.64 -23.81 7.95
N TYR A 316 -1.63 -24.94 7.26
CA TYR A 316 -2.80 -25.35 6.49
C TYR A 316 -3.09 -26.85 6.58
N ASN A 317 -4.36 -27.16 6.39
CA ASN A 317 -4.84 -28.54 6.36
C ASN A 317 -5.90 -28.72 5.29
N SER A 318 -5.84 -29.85 4.56
CA SER A 318 -6.89 -30.29 3.66
C SER A 318 -7.33 -31.70 4.07
N LEU A 319 -8.60 -31.80 4.42
CA LEU A 319 -9.25 -33.04 4.83
C LEU A 319 -10.17 -33.54 3.72
N LYS A 320 -9.95 -34.74 3.25
CA LYS A 320 -10.89 -35.46 2.40
C LYS A 320 -12.01 -36.06 3.26
N ILE A 321 -13.19 -35.43 3.25
CA ILE A 321 -14.37 -35.91 3.98
C ILE A 321 -14.91 -37.19 3.33
N ASN A 322 -14.98 -37.18 1.99
CA ASN A 322 -15.33 -38.33 1.17
C ASN A 322 -14.75 -38.15 -0.24
N ASP A 323 -15.04 -39.03 -1.18
CA ASP A 323 -14.47 -38.97 -2.55
C ASP A 323 -14.86 -37.72 -3.34
N ASN A 324 -15.96 -37.07 -2.94
CA ASN A 324 -16.53 -35.91 -3.63
C ASN A 324 -16.47 -34.61 -2.83
N LEU A 325 -15.94 -34.61 -1.59
CA LEU A 325 -15.95 -33.43 -0.73
C LEU A 325 -14.66 -33.29 0.05
N ASN A 326 -14.02 -32.12 -0.09
CA ASN A 326 -12.86 -31.71 0.69
C ASN A 326 -13.18 -30.49 1.57
N LEU A 327 -12.64 -30.53 2.78
CA LEU A 327 -12.60 -29.40 3.71
C LEU A 327 -11.15 -28.89 3.76
N ASN A 328 -10.97 -27.61 3.44
CA ASN A 328 -9.70 -26.94 3.45
C ASN A 328 -9.68 -25.89 4.56
N SER A 329 -8.61 -25.79 5.31
CA SER A 329 -8.46 -24.80 6.37
C SER A 329 -7.05 -24.21 6.39
N LEU A 330 -6.97 -22.94 6.77
CA LEU A 330 -5.75 -22.15 6.86
C LEU A 330 -5.80 -21.31 8.12
N LEU A 331 -4.66 -21.20 8.79
CA LEU A 331 -4.36 -20.20 9.82
C LEU A 331 -3.04 -19.54 9.46
N GLY A 332 -3.04 -18.21 9.40
CA GLY A 332 -1.87 -17.43 9.03
C GLY A 332 -1.60 -16.27 9.97
N SER A 333 -0.35 -15.82 9.97
CA SER A 333 0.09 -14.60 10.64
C SER A 333 1.09 -13.88 9.75
N SER A 334 1.04 -12.55 9.73
CA SER A 334 1.95 -11.71 8.95
C SER A 334 2.48 -10.56 9.80
N VAL A 335 3.68 -10.12 9.45
CA VAL A 335 4.23 -8.81 9.81
C VAL A 335 4.25 -7.96 8.56
N LEU A 336 3.96 -6.68 8.71
CA LEU A 336 3.83 -5.70 7.65
C LEU A 336 4.82 -4.56 7.91
N ASP A 337 5.40 -4.04 6.84
CA ASP A 337 6.25 -2.86 6.82
C ASP A 337 5.75 -1.95 5.70
N ILE A 338 5.56 -0.66 5.99
CA ILE A 338 4.92 0.30 5.10
C ILE A 338 5.72 1.60 5.13
N ASP A 339 6.38 1.92 4.04
CA ASP A 339 7.07 3.18 3.83
C ASP A 339 6.28 4.09 2.90
N LYS A 340 6.06 5.32 3.33
CA LYS A 340 5.50 6.38 2.50
C LYS A 340 6.60 7.27 1.97
N PHE A 341 6.57 7.53 0.67
CA PHE A 341 7.51 8.43 -0.01
C PHE A 341 6.78 9.63 -0.60
N GLU A 342 7.43 10.77 -0.53
CA GLU A 342 7.07 11.99 -1.24
C GLU A 342 8.33 12.56 -1.88
N SER A 343 8.30 12.75 -3.20
CA SER A 343 9.46 13.24 -3.96
C SER A 343 10.77 12.48 -3.66
N ASN A 344 10.69 11.15 -3.50
CA ASN A 344 11.78 10.22 -3.15
C ASN A 344 12.34 10.34 -1.72
N ALA A 345 11.73 11.11 -0.84
CA ALA A 345 12.06 11.14 0.59
C ALA A 345 11.06 10.28 1.37
N ILE A 346 11.53 9.50 2.35
CA ILE A 346 10.64 8.78 3.28
C ILE A 346 9.98 9.82 4.18
N THR A 347 8.66 9.92 4.10
CA THR A 347 7.84 10.87 4.87
C THR A 347 6.96 10.18 5.91
N GLY A 348 6.94 8.86 5.96
CA GLY A 348 6.25 8.07 6.97
C GLY A 348 6.68 6.63 6.95
N HIS A 349 6.72 6.01 8.12
CA HIS A 349 7.01 4.58 8.29
C HIS A 349 6.05 3.98 9.29
N ARG A 350 5.38 2.90 8.92
CA ARG A 350 4.38 2.23 9.74
C ARG A 350 4.55 0.72 9.72
N ASN A 351 4.58 0.11 10.90
CA ASN A 351 4.59 -1.34 11.04
C ASN A 351 3.19 -1.88 11.29
N GLY A 352 2.99 -3.17 10.96
CA GLY A 352 1.75 -3.86 11.26
C GLY A 352 1.92 -5.33 11.53
N LYS A 353 0.88 -5.93 12.11
CA LYS A 353 0.78 -7.37 12.33
C LYS A 353 -0.63 -7.84 12.04
N GLN A 354 -0.72 -9.10 11.57
CA GLN A 354 -1.99 -9.69 11.20
C GLN A 354 -2.08 -11.13 11.69
N ILE A 355 -3.32 -11.52 12.02
CA ILE A 355 -3.70 -12.93 12.17
C ILE A 355 -4.93 -13.14 11.30
N TYR A 356 -4.94 -14.21 10.52
CA TYR A 356 -6.05 -14.52 9.63
C TYR A 356 -6.30 -16.01 9.52
N SER A 357 -7.51 -16.36 9.13
CA SER A 357 -7.94 -17.73 8.92
C SER A 357 -8.85 -17.84 7.70
N ALA A 358 -8.84 -19.01 7.08
CA ALA A 358 -9.79 -19.33 6.02
C ALA A 358 -10.25 -20.76 6.12
N ILE A 359 -11.53 -20.98 5.84
CA ILE A 359 -12.16 -22.30 5.76
C ILE A 359 -12.90 -22.38 4.42
N GLY A 360 -12.68 -23.47 3.68
CA GLY A 360 -13.34 -23.69 2.40
C GLY A 360 -13.81 -25.11 2.23
N LEU A 361 -14.96 -25.23 1.58
CA LEU A 361 -15.52 -26.51 1.12
C LEU A 361 -15.44 -26.57 -0.40
N GLN A 362 -15.06 -27.72 -0.92
CA GLN A 362 -14.97 -27.96 -2.34
C GLN A 362 -15.59 -29.32 -2.66
N ALA A 363 -16.69 -29.28 -3.39
CA ALA A 363 -17.34 -30.50 -3.87
C ALA A 363 -16.83 -30.85 -5.28
N ARG A 364 -16.91 -32.13 -5.64
CA ARG A 364 -16.52 -32.66 -6.95
C ARG A 364 -17.72 -33.32 -7.64
N SER A 365 -17.97 -32.90 -8.86
CA SER A 365 -18.90 -33.56 -9.77
C SER A 365 -18.16 -33.88 -11.05
N GLY A 366 -18.02 -35.17 -11.40
CA GLY A 366 -17.25 -35.63 -12.56
C GLY A 366 -18.16 -35.82 -13.77
N PHE A 367 -17.81 -35.19 -14.88
CA PHE A 367 -18.17 -35.60 -16.22
C PHE A 367 -16.89 -36.13 -16.88
N THR A 368 -17.00 -37.04 -17.81
CA THR A 368 -15.92 -37.92 -18.34
C THR A 368 -14.55 -37.26 -18.59
N ASP A 369 -14.49 -35.98 -18.97
CA ASP A 369 -13.23 -35.29 -19.29
C ASP A 369 -12.99 -34.02 -18.43
N PHE A 370 -14.04 -33.47 -17.82
CA PHE A 370 -13.98 -32.29 -16.99
C PHE A 370 -14.54 -32.56 -15.60
N ASN A 371 -13.82 -32.09 -14.59
CA ASN A 371 -14.34 -32.05 -13.23
C ASN A 371 -14.88 -30.65 -12.97
N PHE A 372 -16.12 -30.55 -12.52
CA PHE A 372 -16.72 -29.32 -12.02
C PHE A 372 -16.79 -29.38 -10.49
N MET A 373 -16.47 -28.29 -9.85
CA MET A 373 -16.30 -28.23 -8.40
C MET A 373 -16.95 -26.98 -7.84
N PRO A 374 -18.22 -27.10 -7.41
CA PRO A 374 -18.80 -26.07 -6.57
C PRO A 374 -17.90 -25.84 -5.36
N THR A 375 -17.64 -24.59 -5.03
CA THR A 375 -16.75 -24.18 -3.96
C THR A 375 -17.35 -23.04 -3.14
N GLY A 376 -17.09 -23.07 -1.84
CA GLY A 376 -17.38 -21.98 -0.93
C GLY A 376 -16.21 -21.80 0.03
N LYS A 377 -15.82 -20.55 0.28
CA LYS A 377 -14.74 -20.20 1.19
C LYS A 377 -15.14 -18.98 1.99
N ILE A 378 -14.84 -18.99 3.29
CA ILE A 378 -14.96 -17.84 4.17
C ILE A 378 -13.57 -17.51 4.73
N GLU A 379 -13.25 -16.23 4.80
CA GLU A 379 -11.98 -15.71 5.30
C GLU A 379 -12.25 -14.66 6.37
N PHE A 380 -11.45 -14.67 7.42
CA PHE A 380 -11.44 -13.67 8.47
C PHE A 380 -10.01 -13.25 8.78
N GLY A 381 -9.83 -11.97 9.07
CA GLY A 381 -8.57 -11.42 9.51
C GLY A 381 -8.73 -10.31 10.51
N ILE A 382 -7.74 -10.15 11.36
CA ILE A 382 -7.57 -9.03 12.28
C ILE A 382 -6.20 -8.44 12.00
N THR A 383 -6.17 -7.14 11.74
CA THR A 383 -4.95 -6.38 11.48
C THR A 383 -4.80 -5.29 12.52
N GLU A 384 -3.59 -5.12 13.01
CA GLU A 384 -3.16 -4.00 13.83
C GLU A 384 -2.01 -3.29 13.13
N LEU A 385 -2.20 -2.00 12.82
CA LEU A 385 -1.17 -1.10 12.32
C LEU A 385 -0.74 -0.17 13.45
N SER A 386 0.55 -0.04 13.69
CA SER A 386 1.09 0.79 14.77
C SER A 386 0.76 2.28 14.58
N GLU A 387 0.88 3.06 15.62
CA GLU A 387 0.96 4.52 15.50
C GLU A 387 2.17 4.91 14.64
N TYR A 388 2.09 6.03 13.93
CA TYR A 388 3.23 6.59 13.20
C TYR A 388 3.13 8.09 13.03
N ASN A 389 4.28 8.71 12.80
CA ASN A 389 4.42 10.11 12.50
C ASN A 389 4.60 10.31 11.01
N GLN A 390 3.83 11.23 10.43
CA GLN A 390 3.98 11.66 9.06
C GLN A 390 4.74 12.98 9.01
N PHE A 391 5.75 13.03 8.15
CA PHE A 391 6.61 14.20 7.96
C PHE A 391 6.47 14.73 6.53
N ASN A 392 6.91 15.96 6.30
CA ASN A 392 7.14 16.47 4.96
C ASN A 392 8.58 16.15 4.49
N THR A 393 8.88 16.51 3.24
CA THR A 393 10.23 16.33 2.65
C THR A 393 11.34 17.10 3.38
N SER A 394 11.00 18.11 4.17
CA SER A 394 11.92 18.88 5.03
C SER A 394 12.01 18.33 6.46
N ASN A 395 11.46 17.14 6.72
CA ASN A 395 11.44 16.47 8.01
C ASN A 395 10.67 17.23 9.13
N ASN A 396 9.67 18.04 8.76
CA ASN A 396 8.76 18.65 9.73
C ASN A 396 7.54 17.75 9.91
N LEU A 397 7.11 17.58 11.16
CA LEU A 397 5.94 16.79 11.52
C LEU A 397 4.68 17.42 10.90
N LEU A 398 3.91 16.62 10.15
CA LEU A 398 2.62 17.00 9.57
C LEU A 398 1.46 16.44 10.38
N ALA A 399 1.52 15.16 10.76
CA ALA A 399 0.48 14.51 11.56
C ALA A 399 1.01 13.34 12.37
N ASN A 400 0.31 13.07 13.47
CA ASN A 400 0.42 11.82 14.21
C ASN A 400 -0.80 10.96 13.88
N HIS A 401 -0.58 9.73 13.45
CA HIS A 401 -1.63 8.74 13.22
C HIS A 401 -1.65 7.74 14.36
N ASP A 402 -2.82 7.51 14.91
CA ASP A 402 -2.99 6.60 16.04
C ASP A 402 -2.94 5.12 15.61
N LEU A 403 -2.85 4.24 16.61
CA LEU A 403 -2.98 2.80 16.43
C LEU A 403 -4.29 2.48 15.71
N LEU A 404 -4.21 1.68 14.64
CA LEU A 404 -5.37 1.28 13.86
C LEU A 404 -5.56 -0.23 13.93
N THR A 405 -6.68 -0.68 14.51
CA THR A 405 -7.08 -2.08 14.51
C THR A 405 -8.37 -2.26 13.73
N PHE A 406 -8.39 -3.23 12.83
CA PHE A 406 -9.58 -3.53 12.03
C PHE A 406 -9.72 -5.01 11.69
N GLU A 407 -10.95 -5.39 11.42
CA GLU A 407 -11.33 -6.74 11.03
C GLU A 407 -11.64 -6.80 9.54
N THR A 408 -11.36 -7.94 8.93
CA THR A 408 -11.69 -8.23 7.53
C THR A 408 -12.48 -9.52 7.44
N GLY A 409 -13.42 -9.56 6.51
CA GLY A 409 -14.22 -10.75 6.27
C GLY A 409 -14.64 -10.85 4.81
N THR A 410 -14.42 -12.01 4.18
CA THR A 410 -14.89 -12.27 2.82
C THR A 410 -15.56 -13.64 2.70
N LEU A 411 -16.60 -13.69 1.89
CA LEU A 411 -17.27 -14.92 1.46
C LEU A 411 -17.06 -15.09 -0.04
N THR A 412 -16.47 -16.21 -0.44
CA THR A 412 -16.29 -16.59 -1.84
C THR A 412 -17.14 -17.79 -2.16
N THR A 413 -17.96 -17.72 -3.22
CA THR A 413 -18.73 -18.86 -3.72
C THR A 413 -18.58 -18.94 -5.23
N GLY A 414 -18.54 -20.13 -5.78
CA GLY A 414 -18.36 -20.24 -7.22
C GLY A 414 -18.20 -21.66 -7.74
N LEU A 415 -17.78 -21.72 -8.98
CA LEU A 415 -17.55 -22.95 -9.70
C LEU A 415 -16.12 -22.98 -10.24
N LYS A 416 -15.38 -24.00 -9.87
CA LYS A 416 -14.07 -24.35 -10.43
C LYS A 416 -14.23 -25.48 -11.44
N PHE A 417 -13.33 -25.53 -12.41
CA PHE A 417 -13.24 -26.64 -13.35
C PHE A 417 -11.79 -27.05 -13.59
N ASP A 418 -11.56 -28.32 -13.86
CA ASP A 418 -10.27 -28.82 -14.33
C ASP A 418 -10.41 -29.97 -15.33
N ASN A 419 -9.40 -30.08 -16.20
CA ASN A 419 -9.23 -31.16 -17.15
C ASN A 419 -7.77 -31.64 -17.09
N LEU A 420 -7.55 -32.82 -16.56
CA LEU A 420 -6.24 -33.45 -16.48
C LEU A 420 -6.17 -34.60 -17.50
N LYS A 421 -5.27 -34.48 -18.49
CA LYS A 421 -5.09 -35.50 -19.56
C LYS A 421 -3.66 -36.02 -19.59
N ASP A 422 -3.53 -37.34 -19.82
CA ASP A 422 -2.26 -37.97 -20.13
C ASP A 422 -1.83 -37.63 -21.56
N ILE A 423 -0.56 -37.36 -21.75
CA ILE A 423 0.07 -37.00 -23.02
C ILE A 423 1.44 -37.70 -23.12
N THR A 424 2.02 -37.77 -24.33
CA THR A 424 3.22 -38.58 -24.64
C THR A 424 4.38 -38.42 -23.65
N ASN A 425 4.59 -37.20 -23.08
CA ASN A 425 5.69 -36.92 -22.16
C ASN A 425 5.20 -36.41 -20.80
N GLY A 426 4.13 -36.98 -20.24
CA GLY A 426 3.60 -36.61 -18.93
C GLY A 426 2.10 -36.30 -18.96
N LYS A 427 1.69 -35.26 -18.21
CA LYS A 427 0.30 -34.85 -18.11
C LYS A 427 0.18 -33.36 -18.40
N ARG A 428 -0.98 -32.94 -18.88
CA ARG A 428 -1.38 -31.54 -18.96
C ARG A 428 -2.65 -31.33 -18.16
N SER A 429 -2.77 -30.15 -17.53
CA SER A 429 -4.00 -29.70 -16.91
C SER A 429 -4.40 -28.34 -17.47
N ILE A 430 -5.67 -28.19 -17.76
CA ILE A 430 -6.32 -26.89 -17.97
C ILE A 430 -7.29 -26.74 -16.81
N ASN A 431 -7.27 -25.59 -16.14
CA ASN A 431 -8.12 -25.32 -15.00
C ASN A 431 -8.60 -23.87 -15.01
N GLY A 432 -9.66 -23.60 -14.28
CA GLY A 432 -10.17 -22.25 -14.13
C GLY A 432 -11.31 -22.17 -13.12
N SER A 433 -11.77 -20.94 -12.87
CA SER A 433 -12.92 -20.70 -12.01
C SER A 433 -13.67 -19.43 -12.37
N PHE A 434 -14.94 -19.41 -11.95
CA PHE A 434 -15.76 -18.21 -11.83
C PHE A 434 -16.28 -18.17 -10.40
N GLU A 435 -15.92 -17.15 -9.65
CA GLU A 435 -16.20 -17.03 -8.24
C GLU A 435 -16.75 -15.64 -7.93
N TYR A 436 -17.89 -15.59 -7.23
CA TYR A 436 -18.42 -14.39 -6.63
C TYR A 436 -17.77 -14.20 -5.27
N VAL A 437 -17.30 -12.99 -4.99
CA VAL A 437 -16.65 -12.63 -3.72
C VAL A 437 -17.42 -11.49 -3.10
N GLN A 438 -17.90 -11.71 -1.91
CA GLN A 438 -18.55 -10.69 -1.08
C GLN A 438 -17.60 -10.28 0.04
N ASP A 439 -17.22 -8.99 0.08
CA ASP A 439 -16.54 -8.38 1.22
C ASP A 439 -17.61 -7.90 2.21
N PHE A 440 -17.59 -8.41 3.43
CA PHE A 440 -18.48 -8.01 4.52
C PHE A 440 -17.70 -7.39 5.69
N SER A 441 -16.52 -6.89 5.42
CA SER A 441 -15.74 -6.11 6.38
C SER A 441 -16.53 -4.88 6.82
N SER A 442 -16.42 -4.54 8.10
CA SER A 442 -17.03 -3.31 8.63
C SER A 442 -16.32 -2.07 8.14
N ASP A 443 -17.00 -0.94 8.21
CA ASP A 443 -16.35 0.37 8.07
C ASP A 443 -15.26 0.53 9.12
N ILE A 444 -14.15 1.14 8.73
CA ILE A 444 -12.94 1.27 9.55
C ILE A 444 -12.78 2.72 9.97
N ASN A 445 -12.94 2.99 11.28
CA ASN A 445 -12.66 4.31 11.84
C ASN A 445 -11.17 4.42 12.18
N TYR A 446 -10.58 5.54 11.85
CA TYR A 446 -9.19 5.86 12.17
C TYR A 446 -9.06 7.28 12.69
N GLU A 447 -8.03 7.52 13.48
CA GLU A 447 -7.79 8.79 14.15
C GLU A 447 -6.40 9.33 13.79
N PHE A 448 -6.34 10.65 13.59
CA PHE A 448 -5.09 11.36 13.39
C PHE A 448 -5.14 12.75 13.99
N LEU A 449 -3.97 13.28 14.33
CA LEU A 449 -3.78 14.61 14.91
C LEU A 449 -2.85 15.40 14.00
N ASN A 450 -3.34 16.45 13.36
CA ASN A 450 -2.49 17.35 12.59
C ASN A 450 -1.50 18.08 13.50
N SER A 451 -0.35 18.43 12.93
CA SER A 451 0.64 19.25 13.65
C SER A 451 0.03 20.60 14.03
N GLY A 452 0.07 20.91 15.32
CA GLY A 452 -0.52 22.15 15.87
C GLY A 452 -1.96 22.00 16.37
N ASP A 453 -2.65 20.91 16.08
CA ASP A 453 -3.96 20.60 16.66
C ASP A 453 -3.81 20.00 18.08
N THR A 454 -4.86 20.14 18.88
CA THR A 454 -4.92 19.55 20.24
C THR A 454 -5.97 18.46 20.35
N VAL A 455 -6.73 18.22 19.28
CA VAL A 455 -7.85 17.26 19.24
C VAL A 455 -7.68 16.34 18.04
N TYR A 456 -7.75 15.04 18.29
CA TYR A 456 -7.75 14.03 17.23
C TYR A 456 -8.98 14.17 16.34
N GLN A 457 -8.78 14.01 15.05
CA GLN A 457 -9.84 13.93 14.06
C GLN A 457 -10.13 12.46 13.79
N THR A 458 -11.41 12.08 13.80
CA THR A 458 -11.87 10.73 13.47
C THR A 458 -12.46 10.74 12.07
N LYS A 459 -12.01 9.82 11.23
CA LYS A 459 -12.52 9.58 9.87
C LYS A 459 -12.89 8.12 9.69
N THR A 460 -13.72 7.86 8.69
CA THR A 460 -14.20 6.52 8.36
C THR A 460 -13.76 6.14 6.96
N TYR A 461 -13.13 4.97 6.83
CA TYR A 461 -12.89 4.33 5.55
C TYR A 461 -14.01 3.32 5.27
N GLY A 462 -14.84 3.61 4.27
CA GLY A 462 -16.03 2.82 3.91
C GLY A 462 -15.73 1.56 3.08
N GLY A 463 -14.46 1.18 2.98
CA GLY A 463 -14.08 -0.09 2.36
C GLY A 463 -14.04 -0.10 0.83
N ASN A 464 -13.73 -1.28 0.30
CA ASN A 464 -13.68 -1.61 -1.12
C ASN A 464 -15.08 -2.04 -1.61
N SER A 465 -15.16 -2.35 -2.91
CA SER A 465 -16.36 -2.98 -3.49
C SER A 465 -16.82 -4.19 -2.67
N VAL A 466 -18.07 -4.16 -2.25
CA VAL A 466 -18.70 -5.26 -1.49
C VAL A 466 -18.91 -6.48 -2.39
N HIS A 467 -19.27 -6.25 -3.65
CA HIS A 467 -19.64 -7.28 -4.62
C HIS A 467 -18.60 -7.37 -5.73
N ASN A 468 -17.95 -8.53 -5.86
CA ASN A 468 -16.86 -8.72 -6.80
C ASN A 468 -17.01 -10.03 -7.57
N LEU A 469 -16.50 -10.04 -8.80
CA LEU A 469 -16.32 -11.25 -9.60
C LEU A 469 -14.83 -11.57 -9.72
N LYS A 470 -14.50 -12.81 -9.47
CA LYS A 470 -13.17 -13.35 -9.71
C LYS A 470 -13.24 -14.44 -10.78
N SER A 471 -12.51 -14.27 -11.84
CA SER A 471 -12.35 -15.26 -12.90
C SER A 471 -10.90 -15.64 -13.08
N ASN A 472 -10.62 -16.92 -13.28
CA ASN A 472 -9.27 -17.35 -13.59
C ASN A 472 -9.22 -18.46 -14.63
N ILE A 473 -8.09 -18.53 -15.34
CA ILE A 473 -7.74 -19.61 -16.24
C ILE A 473 -6.26 -19.99 -16.05
N GLY A 474 -5.99 -21.28 -16.01
CA GLY A 474 -4.65 -21.80 -15.79
C GLY A 474 -4.29 -22.99 -16.65
N PHE A 475 -3.01 -23.12 -16.88
CA PHE A 475 -2.40 -24.23 -17.58
C PHE A 475 -1.25 -24.81 -16.76
N GLU A 476 -1.19 -26.15 -16.65
CA GLU A 476 -0.08 -26.87 -16.03
C GLU A 476 0.43 -27.97 -16.95
N ARG A 477 1.74 -28.11 -17.01
CA ARG A 477 2.45 -29.19 -17.68
C ARG A 477 3.25 -29.98 -16.67
N ILE A 478 2.91 -31.25 -16.51
CA ILE A 478 3.62 -32.19 -15.62
C ILE A 478 4.43 -33.10 -16.54
N LEU A 479 5.76 -33.06 -16.44
CA LEU A 479 6.66 -33.87 -17.26
C LEU A 479 6.95 -35.20 -16.60
N ASN A 480 7.24 -36.23 -17.40
CA ASN A 480 7.70 -37.53 -16.90
C ASN A 480 9.02 -37.43 -16.12
N SER A 481 9.80 -36.37 -16.34
CA SER A 481 11.00 -36.04 -15.55
C SER A 481 10.70 -35.58 -14.13
N GLY A 482 9.42 -35.40 -13.76
CA GLY A 482 8.99 -34.94 -12.46
C GLY A 482 8.83 -33.41 -12.34
N PHE A 483 9.18 -32.62 -13.34
CA PHE A 483 8.94 -31.19 -13.32
C PHE A 483 7.48 -30.87 -13.64
N THR A 484 6.95 -29.89 -12.91
CA THR A 484 5.66 -29.26 -13.21
C THR A 484 5.90 -27.78 -13.42
N PHE A 485 5.45 -27.28 -14.57
CA PHE A 485 5.40 -25.87 -14.89
C PHE A 485 3.94 -25.48 -15.04
N GLY A 486 3.58 -24.35 -14.49
CA GLY A 486 2.22 -23.83 -14.61
C GLY A 486 2.19 -22.34 -14.58
N PHE A 487 1.18 -21.79 -15.21
CA PHE A 487 0.78 -20.40 -15.07
C PHE A 487 -0.72 -20.33 -14.85
N ASN A 488 -1.16 -19.28 -14.16
CA ASN A 488 -2.57 -18.97 -13.97
C ASN A 488 -2.73 -17.46 -14.15
N TYR A 489 -3.69 -17.05 -14.95
CA TYR A 489 -4.14 -15.68 -15.03
C TYR A 489 -5.45 -15.55 -14.25
N GLU A 490 -5.57 -14.52 -13.44
CA GLU A 490 -6.77 -14.20 -12.66
C GLU A 490 -7.12 -12.74 -12.86
N ASN A 491 -8.39 -12.47 -13.12
CA ASN A 491 -8.96 -11.13 -13.08
C ASN A 491 -9.95 -11.04 -11.93
N PHE A 492 -9.88 -9.94 -11.18
CA PHE A 492 -10.77 -9.61 -10.08
C PHE A 492 -11.36 -8.23 -10.33
N GLN A 493 -12.69 -8.15 -10.37
CA GLN A 493 -13.43 -6.94 -10.72
C GLN A 493 -14.52 -6.66 -9.69
N GLY A 494 -14.52 -5.45 -9.13
CA GLY A 494 -15.59 -4.91 -8.30
C GLY A 494 -16.74 -4.33 -9.14
N PHE A 495 -17.97 -4.39 -8.62
CA PHE A 495 -19.17 -3.89 -9.29
C PHE A 495 -19.80 -2.67 -8.63
N ASP A 496 -19.31 -2.26 -7.47
CA ASP A 496 -19.81 -1.11 -6.74
C ASP A 496 -19.10 0.18 -7.17
N GLU A 497 -19.54 1.32 -6.63
CA GLU A 497 -18.98 2.64 -6.91
C GLU A 497 -17.47 2.75 -6.56
N ASN A 498 -17.00 1.94 -5.61
CA ASN A 498 -15.59 1.80 -5.26
C ASN A 498 -14.96 0.69 -6.11
N SER A 499 -14.77 0.96 -7.40
CA SER A 499 -14.31 -0.05 -8.34
C SER A 499 -12.87 -0.48 -8.04
N VAL A 500 -12.67 -1.79 -8.08
CA VAL A 500 -11.36 -2.43 -8.01
C VAL A 500 -11.22 -3.28 -9.26
N ASN A 501 -10.13 -3.12 -9.99
CA ASN A 501 -9.78 -3.98 -11.11
C ASN A 501 -8.36 -4.48 -10.93
N GLU A 502 -8.17 -5.79 -10.85
CA GLU A 502 -6.88 -6.41 -10.61
C GLU A 502 -6.64 -7.56 -11.58
N ASP A 503 -5.48 -7.58 -12.19
CA ASP A 503 -4.97 -8.65 -13.03
C ASP A 503 -3.78 -9.32 -12.36
N SER A 504 -3.86 -10.63 -12.13
CA SER A 504 -2.81 -11.38 -11.45
C SER A 504 -2.27 -12.49 -12.34
N LEU A 505 -0.95 -12.61 -12.38
CA LEU A 505 -0.25 -13.72 -13.00
C LEU A 505 0.46 -14.56 -11.94
N TYR A 506 0.13 -15.83 -11.89
CA TYR A 506 0.74 -16.80 -10.98
C TYR A 506 1.60 -17.77 -11.74
N LEU A 507 2.86 -17.88 -11.34
CA LEU A 507 3.82 -18.82 -11.89
C LEU A 507 4.06 -19.94 -10.88
N LYS A 508 4.07 -21.14 -11.35
CA LYS A 508 4.30 -22.33 -10.55
C LYS A 508 5.44 -23.17 -11.11
N LEU A 509 6.36 -23.49 -10.24
CA LEU A 509 7.40 -24.44 -10.51
C LEU A 509 7.41 -25.48 -9.40
N SER A 510 7.29 -26.74 -9.73
CA SER A 510 7.49 -27.83 -8.78
C SER A 510 8.24 -28.99 -9.43
N HIS A 511 8.90 -29.77 -8.63
CA HIS A 511 9.66 -30.93 -9.08
C HIS A 511 9.40 -32.13 -8.19
N VAL A 512 9.00 -33.25 -8.79
CA VAL A 512 8.92 -34.58 -8.16
C VAL A 512 10.24 -35.27 -8.38
N ARG A 513 10.86 -35.74 -7.33
CA ARG A 513 12.21 -36.32 -7.41
C ARG A 513 12.23 -37.83 -7.43
N ASP A 514 13.09 -38.38 -8.32
CA ASP A 514 13.75 -39.65 -8.14
C ASP A 514 15.04 -39.50 -7.32
N ASP A 515 15.46 -40.54 -6.61
CA ASP A 515 16.53 -40.49 -5.60
C ASP A 515 17.93 -40.00 -6.07
N TYR A 516 18.08 -39.60 -7.33
CA TYR A 516 19.37 -39.27 -7.96
C TYR A 516 19.56 -37.80 -8.36
N LYS A 517 18.63 -36.90 -8.07
CA LYS A 517 18.65 -35.53 -8.55
C LYS A 517 18.67 -34.51 -7.40
N LYS A 518 19.53 -33.50 -7.47
CA LYS A 518 19.64 -32.43 -6.47
C LYS A 518 19.17 -31.10 -7.07
N THR A 519 18.34 -30.36 -6.34
CA THR A 519 17.89 -29.03 -6.71
C THR A 519 18.23 -28.06 -5.59
N ASN A 520 18.95 -27.00 -5.90
CA ASN A 520 19.22 -25.90 -4.98
C ASN A 520 18.44 -24.68 -5.47
N LEU A 521 17.72 -24.02 -4.59
CA LEU A 521 17.07 -22.75 -4.81
C LEU A 521 17.77 -21.74 -3.88
N ASP A 522 18.47 -20.79 -4.47
CA ASP A 522 19.06 -19.66 -3.74
C ASP A 522 18.19 -18.42 -4.03
N PHE A 523 17.63 -17.85 -3.00
CA PHE A 523 16.84 -16.64 -3.05
C PHE A 523 17.49 -15.56 -2.18
N ASP A 524 17.78 -14.43 -2.76
CA ASP A 524 18.33 -13.26 -2.08
C ASP A 524 17.47 -12.03 -2.43
N PRO A 525 16.50 -11.67 -1.57
CA PRO A 525 15.58 -10.57 -1.84
C PRO A 525 16.23 -9.17 -1.74
N ILE A 526 17.37 -9.04 -1.04
CA ILE A 526 18.08 -7.76 -0.91
C ILE A 526 18.79 -7.38 -2.22
N ASN A 527 19.23 -8.37 -2.99
CA ASN A 527 19.96 -8.15 -4.24
C ASN A 527 19.14 -8.53 -5.47
N ASP A 528 17.83 -8.68 -5.37
CA ASP A 528 16.90 -9.12 -6.42
C ASP A 528 17.38 -10.37 -7.18
N ASN A 529 18.10 -11.24 -6.49
CA ASN A 529 18.71 -12.42 -7.09
C ASN A 529 17.91 -13.69 -6.77
N LEU A 530 17.22 -14.21 -7.77
CA LEU A 530 16.66 -15.55 -7.75
C LEU A 530 17.52 -16.49 -8.58
N ALA A 531 18.26 -17.40 -7.94
CA ALA A 531 19.06 -18.38 -8.62
C ALA A 531 18.54 -19.81 -8.38
N LEU A 532 18.06 -20.46 -9.43
CA LEU A 532 17.71 -21.88 -9.44
C LEU A 532 18.91 -22.69 -9.95
N LYS A 533 19.62 -23.39 -9.06
CA LYS A 533 20.70 -24.31 -9.42
C LYS A 533 20.21 -25.74 -9.41
N TYR A 534 20.25 -26.36 -10.57
CA TYR A 534 19.86 -27.76 -10.75
C TYR A 534 21.09 -28.61 -11.08
N ASN A 535 21.45 -29.54 -10.19
CA ASN A 535 22.55 -30.47 -10.39
C ASN A 535 21.99 -31.85 -10.72
N LEU A 536 22.18 -32.28 -11.97
CA LEU A 536 21.96 -33.65 -12.42
C LEU A 536 23.23 -34.47 -12.15
N ASN A 537 23.18 -35.47 -11.24
CA ASN A 537 24.18 -36.50 -11.19
C ASN A 537 23.91 -37.49 -12.32
N LEU A 538 24.51 -37.30 -13.46
CA LEU A 538 24.56 -38.27 -14.54
C LEU A 538 25.64 -39.32 -14.21
N SER A 539 25.23 -40.40 -13.57
CA SER A 539 26.05 -41.59 -13.60
C SER A 539 25.84 -42.26 -14.95
N ALA A 540 26.85 -42.14 -15.80
CA ALA A 540 27.08 -42.80 -17.09
C ALA A 540 26.09 -42.51 -18.24
N VAL A 541 26.69 -41.99 -19.29
CA VAL A 541 26.49 -42.15 -20.74
C VAL A 541 26.10 -40.91 -21.52
N SER A 542 27.06 -40.53 -22.38
CA SER A 542 26.98 -39.86 -23.66
C SER A 542 26.77 -38.33 -23.65
N TYR A 543 27.85 -37.69 -24.02
CA TYR A 543 27.93 -36.26 -24.33
C TYR A 543 27.06 -35.85 -25.51
N THR A 544 26.21 -34.86 -25.32
CA THR A 544 25.85 -33.93 -26.36
C THR A 544 26.08 -32.52 -25.86
N HIS A 545 27.04 -31.84 -26.44
CA HIS A 545 27.30 -30.43 -26.22
C HIS A 545 26.12 -29.60 -26.72
N LEU A 546 25.44 -28.91 -25.83
CA LEU A 546 24.59 -27.76 -26.14
C LEU A 546 25.42 -26.50 -25.83
N THR A 547 26.04 -25.94 -26.83
CA THR A 547 26.60 -24.58 -26.79
C THR A 547 25.46 -23.60 -27.04
N LEU A 548 25.12 -22.78 -26.04
CA LEU A 548 24.28 -21.61 -26.21
C LEU A 548 25.15 -20.49 -26.84
N PRO A 549 24.69 -19.82 -27.89
CA PRO A 549 25.41 -18.68 -28.46
C PRO A 549 25.32 -17.49 -27.51
N THR A 550 26.47 -16.99 -27.11
CA THR A 550 26.63 -15.68 -26.49
C THR A 550 26.37 -14.58 -27.53
N LYS A 551 25.40 -13.73 -27.24
CA LYS A 551 25.35 -12.37 -27.76
C LYS A 551 24.98 -11.43 -26.63
#